data_1123cb75cf0113ad1c59a6a3fd2d6339
#
_entry.id   1123cb75cf0113ad1c59a6a3fd2d6339
#
_cell.length_a   1.000
_cell.length_b   1.000
_cell.length_c   1.000
_cell.angle_alpha   90.00
_cell.angle_beta   90.00
_cell.angle_gamma   90.00
#
_symmetry.space_group_name_H-M   'P 1'
#
loop_
_entity.id
_entity.type
_entity.pdbx_description
1 polymer ?
#
loop_
_entity_poly.entity_id
_entity_poly.type
_entity_poly.pdbx_seq_one_letter_code
_entity_poly.pdbx_strand_id
1 'polypeptide(L)'
;NLYSNPEFIPSKDDIKSVDANAILSYLSESHKYYLKERLPHIESHLKRIIEACPARFGNTINRFFNEYKDEVENHFKYEEEVVFPYIKSLCNNALTPNFSIREFESNHSNIEDKLNDLMNILIKYLPANIFPKERIEISLDIMEVTSDLSCHTLVEERVLVPFVEMMEG
;
A
#
# COMPACT_ATOMS: atom_id res chain seq x y z
N ASN A 1 -17.20 6.29 -2.20
CA ASN A 1 -16.92 7.65 -2.74
C ASN A 1 -15.41 7.98 -2.77
N LEU A 2 -14.55 7.42 -1.90
CA LEU A 2 -13.10 7.71 -1.86
C LEU A 2 -12.38 7.38 -3.18
N TYR A 3 -12.68 6.25 -3.82
CA TYR A 3 -12.10 5.88 -5.12
C TYR A 3 -12.46 6.83 -6.26
N SER A 4 -13.65 7.40 -6.25
CA SER A 4 -14.09 8.33 -7.29
C SER A 4 -13.81 9.79 -6.98
N ASN A 5 -13.53 10.12 -5.73
CA ASN A 5 -13.21 11.45 -5.26
C ASN A 5 -12.22 11.40 -4.08
N PRO A 6 -10.91 11.45 -4.34
CA PRO A 6 -9.88 11.47 -3.30
C PRO A 6 -9.97 12.65 -2.31
N GLU A 7 -10.66 13.74 -2.69
CA GLU A 7 -10.91 14.88 -1.81
C GLU A 7 -12.10 14.68 -0.86
N PHE A 8 -12.86 13.57 -1.02
CA PHE A 8 -14.00 13.29 -0.16
C PHE A 8 -13.56 13.05 1.28
N ILE A 9 -14.14 13.79 2.20
CA ILE A 9 -13.95 13.62 3.65
C ILE A 9 -15.26 13.10 4.22
N PRO A 10 -15.29 11.87 4.76
CA PRO A 10 -16.47 11.31 5.40
C PRO A 10 -16.92 12.17 6.59
N SER A 11 -18.23 12.35 6.74
CA SER A 11 -18.80 12.99 7.92
C SER A 11 -18.72 12.05 9.13
N LYS A 12 -18.88 12.60 10.35
CA LYS A 12 -18.95 11.78 11.57
C LYS A 12 -20.08 10.75 11.53
N ASP A 13 -21.18 11.06 10.88
CA ASP A 13 -22.32 10.14 10.77
C ASP A 13 -22.03 9.03 9.75
N ASP A 14 -21.31 9.34 8.66
CA ASP A 14 -20.82 8.32 7.73
C ASP A 14 -19.92 7.34 8.47
N ILE A 15 -18.96 7.85 9.25
CA ILE A 15 -18.00 7.03 10.01
C ILE A 15 -18.71 6.16 11.07
N LYS A 16 -19.69 6.68 11.80
CA LYS A 16 -20.49 5.90 12.76
C LYS A 16 -21.27 4.76 12.13
N SER A 17 -21.66 4.89 10.87
CA SER A 17 -22.41 3.87 10.14
C SER A 17 -21.54 2.75 9.54
N VAL A 18 -20.24 2.82 9.74
CA VAL A 18 -19.26 1.90 9.14
C VAL A 18 -19.35 0.52 9.78
N ASP A 19 -19.39 -0.50 8.93
CA ASP A 19 -19.12 -1.89 9.37
C ASP A 19 -17.61 -2.14 9.37
N ALA A 20 -17.03 -2.11 10.56
CA ALA A 20 -15.59 -2.35 10.74
C ALA A 20 -15.14 -3.69 10.15
N ASN A 21 -15.93 -4.76 10.30
CA ASN A 21 -15.57 -6.06 9.76
C ASN A 21 -15.53 -6.06 8.22
N ALA A 22 -16.44 -5.34 7.57
CA ALA A 22 -16.43 -5.19 6.13
C ALA A 22 -15.17 -4.42 5.65
N ILE A 23 -14.76 -3.35 6.36
CA ILE A 23 -13.52 -2.62 6.03
C ILE A 23 -12.30 -3.50 6.26
N LEU A 24 -12.17 -4.14 7.41
CA LEU A 24 -11.03 -5.01 7.69
C LEU A 24 -10.92 -6.16 6.68
N SER A 25 -12.06 -6.73 6.26
CA SER A 25 -12.08 -7.76 5.21
C SER A 25 -11.62 -7.20 3.88
N TYR A 26 -12.06 -6.01 3.50
CA TYR A 26 -11.65 -5.34 2.26
C TYR A 26 -10.13 -5.08 2.26
N LEU A 27 -9.58 -4.48 3.34
CA LEU A 27 -8.15 -4.21 3.47
C LEU A 27 -7.33 -5.51 3.41
N SER A 28 -7.75 -6.55 4.14
CA SER A 28 -7.10 -7.86 4.14
C SER A 28 -7.09 -8.54 2.76
N GLU A 29 -8.17 -8.45 1.98
CA GLU A 29 -8.21 -8.97 0.62
C GLU A 29 -7.33 -8.13 -0.34
N SER A 30 -7.26 -6.80 -0.16
CA SER A 30 -6.37 -5.96 -0.94
C SER A 30 -4.89 -6.26 -0.66
N HIS A 31 -4.49 -6.53 0.60
CA HIS A 31 -3.13 -6.98 0.93
C HIS A 31 -2.76 -8.26 0.14
N LYS A 32 -3.66 -9.24 0.14
CA LYS A 32 -3.46 -10.49 -0.61
C LYS A 32 -3.31 -10.24 -2.10
N TYR A 33 -4.13 -9.36 -2.66
CA TYR A 33 -4.07 -8.98 -4.07
C TYR A 33 -2.73 -8.33 -4.42
N TYR A 34 -2.26 -7.35 -3.60
CA TYR A 34 -0.97 -6.72 -3.83
C TYR A 34 0.18 -7.72 -3.76
N LEU A 35 0.24 -8.53 -2.69
CA LEU A 35 1.37 -9.44 -2.46
C LEU A 35 1.41 -10.62 -3.44
N LYS A 36 0.24 -11.15 -3.86
CA LYS A 36 0.18 -12.37 -4.68
C LYS A 36 0.03 -12.10 -6.17
N GLU A 37 -0.45 -10.94 -6.56
CA GLU A 37 -0.75 -10.63 -7.95
C GLU A 37 0.04 -9.42 -8.46
N ARG A 38 -0.10 -8.26 -7.81
CA ARG A 38 0.46 -7.01 -8.35
C ARG A 38 1.99 -6.94 -8.25
N LEU A 39 2.56 -7.21 -7.08
CA LEU A 39 4.02 -7.18 -6.90
C LEU A 39 4.73 -8.25 -7.74
N PRO A 40 4.28 -9.52 -7.82
CA PRO A 40 4.87 -10.49 -8.73
C PRO A 40 4.75 -10.12 -10.21
N HIS A 41 3.64 -9.46 -10.61
CA HIS A 41 3.48 -8.97 -11.98
C HIS A 41 4.54 -7.91 -12.31
N ILE A 42 4.68 -6.87 -11.48
CA ILE A 42 5.72 -5.85 -11.62
C ILE A 42 7.12 -6.49 -11.64
N GLU A 43 7.40 -7.42 -10.73
CA GLU A 43 8.69 -8.13 -10.65
C GLU A 43 9.02 -8.84 -11.97
N SER A 44 8.02 -9.50 -12.59
CA SER A 44 8.21 -10.19 -13.85
C SER A 44 8.59 -9.27 -15.01
N HIS A 45 8.03 -8.05 -15.04
CA HIS A 45 8.37 -7.02 -16.02
C HIS A 45 9.74 -6.41 -15.74
N LEU A 46 10.04 -6.10 -14.46
CA LEU A 46 11.35 -5.58 -14.05
C LEU A 46 12.47 -6.53 -14.39
N LYS A 47 12.28 -7.84 -14.21
CA LYS A 47 13.29 -8.86 -14.51
C LYS A 47 13.78 -8.77 -15.95
N ARG A 48 12.89 -8.60 -16.92
CA ARG A 48 13.25 -8.43 -18.33
C ARG A 48 14.09 -7.18 -18.59
N ILE A 49 13.75 -6.08 -17.91
CA ILE A 49 14.49 -4.82 -17.98
C ILE A 49 15.87 -4.98 -17.33
N ILE A 50 15.95 -5.60 -16.17
CA ILE A 50 17.19 -5.82 -15.41
C ILE A 50 18.17 -6.67 -16.22
N GLU A 51 17.71 -7.76 -16.85
CA GLU A 51 18.54 -8.65 -17.66
C GLU A 51 19.14 -7.96 -18.89
N ALA A 52 18.47 -6.93 -19.40
CA ALA A 52 18.94 -6.17 -20.58
C ALA A 52 19.78 -4.94 -20.24
N CYS A 53 19.79 -4.53 -18.97
CA CYS A 53 20.55 -3.37 -18.53
C CYS A 53 22.01 -3.72 -18.25
N PRO A 54 22.95 -2.73 -18.34
CA PRO A 54 24.27 -2.87 -17.74
C PRO A 54 24.12 -3.27 -16.25
N ALA A 55 24.93 -4.25 -15.82
CA ALA A 55 24.82 -4.86 -14.49
C ALA A 55 24.69 -3.86 -13.33
N ARG A 56 25.37 -2.70 -13.41
CA ARG A 56 25.29 -1.64 -12.42
C ARG A 56 23.85 -1.12 -12.22
N PHE A 57 23.13 -0.88 -13.32
CA PHE A 57 21.75 -0.37 -13.26
C PHE A 57 20.77 -1.49 -12.85
N GLY A 58 20.93 -2.68 -13.45
CA GLY A 58 20.10 -3.83 -13.12
C GLY A 58 20.15 -4.18 -11.62
N ASN A 59 21.36 -4.21 -11.02
CA ASN A 59 21.53 -4.47 -9.60
C ASN A 59 20.88 -3.39 -8.73
N THR A 60 20.92 -2.11 -9.14
CA THR A 60 20.29 -1.02 -8.41
C THR A 60 18.77 -1.15 -8.40
N ILE A 61 18.17 -1.43 -9.56
CA ILE A 61 16.73 -1.62 -9.71
C ILE A 61 16.27 -2.84 -8.87
N ASN A 62 16.98 -3.95 -9.01
CA ASN A 62 16.66 -5.18 -8.29
C ASN A 62 16.72 -5.00 -6.77
N ARG A 63 17.78 -4.36 -6.26
CA ARG A 63 17.91 -4.08 -4.83
C ARG A 63 16.77 -3.18 -4.35
N PHE A 64 16.50 -2.08 -5.05
CA PHE A 64 15.45 -1.14 -4.69
C PHE A 64 14.08 -1.81 -4.63
N PHE A 65 13.76 -2.64 -5.64
CA PHE A 65 12.48 -3.33 -5.68
C PHE A 65 12.34 -4.39 -4.57
N ASN A 66 13.40 -5.12 -4.25
CA ASN A 66 13.37 -6.06 -3.14
C ASN A 66 13.19 -5.35 -1.79
N GLU A 67 13.92 -4.26 -1.54
CA GLU A 67 13.73 -3.43 -0.33
C GLU A 67 12.29 -2.89 -0.23
N TYR A 68 11.71 -2.50 -1.36
CA TYR A 68 10.31 -2.08 -1.41
C TYR A 68 9.33 -3.22 -1.07
N LYS A 69 9.53 -4.42 -1.65
CA LYS A 69 8.70 -5.59 -1.34
C LYS A 69 8.73 -5.94 0.14
N ASP A 70 9.93 -6.00 0.72
CA ASP A 70 10.12 -6.31 2.14
C ASP A 70 9.37 -5.28 3.03
N GLU A 71 9.37 -4.01 2.65
CA GLU A 71 8.67 -2.95 3.37
C GLU A 71 7.15 -3.11 3.28
N VAL A 72 6.61 -3.36 2.09
CA VAL A 72 5.16 -3.62 1.89
C VAL A 72 4.71 -4.86 2.67
N GLU A 73 5.47 -5.95 2.61
CA GLU A 73 5.18 -7.17 3.37
C GLU A 73 5.15 -6.93 4.88
N ASN A 74 6.14 -6.19 5.40
CA ASN A 74 6.21 -5.86 6.83
C ASN A 74 5.07 -4.92 7.25
N HIS A 75 4.71 -3.95 6.42
CA HIS A 75 3.62 -3.02 6.65
C HIS A 75 2.29 -3.78 6.76
N PHE A 76 1.90 -4.54 5.76
CA PHE A 76 0.67 -5.33 5.77
C PHE A 76 0.65 -6.39 6.89
N LYS A 77 1.80 -6.99 7.17
CA LYS A 77 1.91 -7.93 8.29
C LYS A 77 1.63 -7.26 9.64
N TYR A 78 2.15 -6.05 9.86
CA TYR A 78 1.88 -5.30 11.08
C TYR A 78 0.38 -4.99 11.23
N GLU A 79 -0.28 -4.62 10.16
CA GLU A 79 -1.73 -4.37 10.17
C GLU A 79 -2.52 -5.63 10.48
N GLU A 80 -2.22 -6.73 9.80
CA GLU A 80 -2.92 -8.02 9.99
C GLU A 80 -2.69 -8.63 11.38
N GLU A 81 -1.49 -8.49 11.96
CA GLU A 81 -1.11 -9.15 13.21
C GLU A 81 -1.34 -8.27 14.45
N VAL A 82 -1.36 -6.94 14.32
CA VAL A 82 -1.46 -6.00 15.44
C VAL A 82 -2.71 -5.13 15.33
N VAL A 83 -2.86 -4.38 14.24
CA VAL A 83 -3.90 -3.35 14.10
C VAL A 83 -5.28 -3.97 13.98
N PHE A 84 -5.48 -4.91 13.06
CA PHE A 84 -6.79 -5.53 12.82
C PHE A 84 -7.30 -6.36 14.01
N PRO A 85 -6.47 -7.16 14.71
CA PRO A 85 -6.88 -7.80 15.96
C PRO A 85 -7.27 -6.82 17.06
N TYR A 86 -6.54 -5.71 17.20
CA TYR A 86 -6.89 -4.65 18.14
C TYR A 86 -8.28 -4.07 17.86
N ILE A 87 -8.55 -3.71 16.62
CA ILE A 87 -9.85 -3.15 16.20
C ILE A 87 -10.98 -4.15 16.44
N LYS A 88 -10.77 -5.43 16.10
CA LYS A 88 -11.75 -6.51 16.39
C LYS A 88 -12.01 -6.65 17.88
N SER A 89 -11.00 -6.51 18.74
CA SER A 89 -11.14 -6.56 20.20
C SER A 89 -11.97 -5.39 20.72
N LEU A 90 -11.72 -4.16 20.22
CA LEU A 90 -12.53 -2.98 20.54
C LEU A 90 -14.01 -3.19 20.16
N CYS A 91 -14.27 -3.63 18.94
CA CYS A 91 -15.64 -3.87 18.46
C CYS A 91 -16.41 -4.89 19.31
N ASN A 92 -15.70 -5.85 19.91
CA ASN A 92 -16.29 -6.88 20.75
C ASN A 92 -16.29 -6.51 22.25
N ASN A 93 -15.92 -5.29 22.64
CA ASN A 93 -15.75 -4.86 24.04
C ASN A 93 -14.84 -5.81 24.84
N ALA A 94 -13.85 -6.42 24.19
CA ALA A 94 -12.86 -7.28 24.82
C ALA A 94 -11.74 -6.45 25.46
N LEU A 95 -10.96 -7.09 26.38
CA LEU A 95 -9.75 -6.46 26.90
C LEU A 95 -8.78 -6.16 25.74
N THR A 96 -8.50 -4.88 25.55
CA THR A 96 -7.57 -4.45 24.50
C THR A 96 -6.13 -4.49 25.01
N PRO A 97 -5.17 -4.85 24.15
CA PRO A 97 -3.75 -4.66 24.43
C PRO A 97 -3.44 -3.18 24.73
N ASN A 98 -2.29 -2.92 25.34
CA ASN A 98 -1.80 -1.55 25.54
C ASN A 98 -1.29 -0.99 24.19
N PHE A 99 -2.24 -0.66 23.30
CA PHE A 99 -2.04 -0.13 21.95
C PHE A 99 -3.08 0.96 21.71
N SER A 100 -2.76 1.97 20.92
CA SER A 100 -3.69 3.00 20.48
C SER A 100 -3.56 3.20 18.98
N ILE A 101 -4.67 3.52 18.32
CA ILE A 101 -4.68 3.76 16.88
C ILE A 101 -3.75 4.93 16.48
N ARG A 102 -3.48 5.87 17.37
CA ARG A 102 -2.50 6.94 17.16
C ARG A 102 -1.08 6.44 17.01
N GLU A 103 -0.75 5.30 17.62
CA GLU A 103 0.55 4.66 17.41
C GLU A 103 0.67 4.13 15.98
N PHE A 104 -0.40 3.54 15.45
CA PHE A 104 -0.48 3.17 14.04
C PHE A 104 -0.31 4.38 13.13
N GLU A 105 -1.12 5.43 13.32
CA GLU A 105 -1.07 6.65 12.51
C GLU A 105 0.33 7.28 12.48
N SER A 106 1.02 7.34 13.63
CA SER A 106 2.37 7.91 13.73
C SER A 106 3.46 7.08 13.04
N ASN A 107 3.25 5.78 12.90
CA ASN A 107 4.19 4.82 12.30
C ASN A 107 3.79 4.43 10.87
N HIS A 108 2.64 4.89 10.39
CA HIS A 108 2.17 4.59 9.03
C HIS A 108 3.12 5.19 8.00
N SER A 109 3.75 4.35 7.20
CA SER A 109 4.69 4.76 6.16
C SER A 109 3.98 4.91 4.83
N ASN A 110 4.35 5.93 4.06
CA ASN A 110 3.90 6.13 2.69
C ASN A 110 4.62 5.15 1.76
N ILE A 111 4.10 3.93 1.68
CA ILE A 111 4.68 2.88 0.81
C ILE A 111 4.56 3.21 -0.68
N GLU A 112 3.59 4.04 -1.09
CA GLU A 112 3.43 4.49 -2.46
C GLU A 112 4.53 5.44 -2.94
N ASP A 113 5.18 6.20 -2.05
CA ASP A 113 6.25 7.13 -2.44
C ASP A 113 7.45 6.39 -3.05
N LYS A 114 7.76 5.19 -2.57
CA LYS A 114 8.84 4.37 -3.12
C LYS A 114 8.52 3.86 -4.52
N LEU A 115 7.26 3.60 -4.86
CA LEU A 115 6.88 3.27 -6.23
C LEU A 115 7.11 4.44 -7.18
N ASN A 116 6.84 5.67 -6.72
CA ASN A 116 7.16 6.88 -7.48
C ASN A 116 8.68 7.03 -7.68
N ASP A 117 9.49 6.67 -6.69
CA ASP A 117 10.94 6.67 -6.82
C ASP A 117 11.41 5.60 -7.82
N LEU A 118 10.83 4.39 -7.79
CA LEU A 118 11.10 3.36 -8.79
C LEU A 118 10.75 3.84 -10.20
N MET A 119 9.59 4.47 -10.37
CA MET A 119 9.19 5.10 -11.63
C MET A 119 10.23 6.12 -12.11
N ASN A 120 10.69 6.99 -11.23
CA ASN A 120 11.73 7.99 -11.54
C ASN A 120 13.04 7.34 -11.98
N ILE A 121 13.44 6.23 -11.34
CA ILE A 121 14.63 5.45 -11.72
C ILE A 121 14.45 4.90 -13.15
N LEU A 122 13.31 4.30 -13.45
CA LEU A 122 13.02 3.71 -14.75
C LEU A 122 12.97 4.75 -15.87
N ILE A 123 12.39 5.92 -15.61
CA ILE A 123 12.26 6.99 -16.62
C ILE A 123 13.59 7.72 -16.86
N LYS A 124 14.29 8.09 -15.79
CA LYS A 124 15.45 8.99 -15.86
C LYS A 124 16.77 8.29 -16.18
N TYR A 125 16.94 7.06 -15.68
CA TYR A 125 18.25 6.40 -15.69
C TYR A 125 18.36 5.22 -16.65
N LEU A 126 17.25 4.68 -17.15
CA LEU A 126 17.32 3.67 -18.20
C LEU A 126 17.59 4.31 -19.55
N PRO A 127 18.55 3.78 -20.34
CA PRO A 127 18.76 4.24 -21.71
C PRO A 127 17.48 4.17 -22.55
N ALA A 128 17.21 5.21 -23.34
CA ALA A 128 15.95 5.34 -24.09
C ALA A 128 15.74 4.22 -25.12
N ASN A 129 16.82 3.57 -25.56
CA ASN A 129 16.81 2.47 -26.53
C ASN A 129 16.60 1.08 -25.88
N ILE A 130 16.52 1.00 -24.55
CA ILE A 130 16.26 -0.27 -23.85
C ILE A 130 14.75 -0.43 -23.70
N PHE A 131 14.18 -1.39 -24.42
CA PHE A 131 12.79 -1.84 -24.35
C PHE A 131 11.77 -0.69 -24.17
N PRO A 132 11.58 0.20 -25.18
CA PRO A 132 10.65 1.33 -25.02
C PRO A 132 9.23 0.88 -24.70
N LYS A 133 8.78 -0.25 -25.23
CA LYS A 133 7.45 -0.80 -24.98
C LYS A 133 7.30 -1.28 -23.55
N GLU A 134 8.25 -2.11 -23.10
CA GLU A 134 8.26 -2.65 -21.72
C GLU A 134 8.37 -1.54 -20.67
N ARG A 135 9.08 -0.46 -20.96
CA ARG A 135 9.16 0.72 -20.08
C ARG A 135 7.82 1.41 -19.95
N ILE A 136 7.05 1.53 -21.02
CA ILE A 136 5.70 2.09 -20.98
C ILE A 136 4.78 1.16 -20.18
N GLU A 137 4.80 -0.14 -20.46
CA GLU A 137 3.97 -1.13 -19.79
C GLU A 137 4.22 -1.12 -18.27
N ILE A 138 5.48 -1.21 -17.84
CA ILE A 138 5.80 -1.18 -16.39
C ILE A 138 5.47 0.17 -15.75
N SER A 139 5.61 1.27 -16.47
CA SER A 139 5.24 2.58 -15.94
C SER A 139 3.73 2.68 -15.69
N LEU A 140 2.92 2.14 -16.59
CA LEU A 140 1.47 2.08 -16.41
C LEU A 140 1.08 1.17 -15.24
N ASP A 141 1.73 -0.01 -15.11
CA ASP A 141 1.51 -0.92 -13.99
C ASP A 141 1.85 -0.27 -12.64
N ILE A 142 2.99 0.44 -12.56
CA ILE A 142 3.39 1.16 -11.35
C ILE A 142 2.41 2.28 -11.02
N MET A 143 1.95 3.06 -12.01
CA MET A 143 0.97 4.12 -11.81
C MET A 143 -0.36 3.56 -11.28
N GLU A 144 -0.82 2.44 -11.82
CA GLU A 144 -2.04 1.77 -11.39
C GLU A 144 -1.92 1.31 -9.93
N VAL A 145 -0.83 0.61 -9.58
CA VAL A 145 -0.59 0.14 -8.21
C VAL A 145 -0.43 1.30 -7.24
N THR A 146 0.27 2.37 -7.63
CA THR A 146 0.40 3.58 -6.79
C THR A 146 -0.97 4.20 -6.50
N SER A 147 -1.83 4.31 -7.53
CA SER A 147 -3.19 4.84 -7.36
C SER A 147 -4.05 3.96 -6.43
N ASP A 148 -3.97 2.64 -6.60
CA ASP A 148 -4.71 1.70 -5.77
C ASP A 148 -4.24 1.75 -4.31
N LEU A 149 -2.92 1.77 -4.07
CA LEU A 149 -2.35 1.91 -2.72
C LEU A 149 -2.73 3.25 -2.08
N SER A 150 -2.71 4.35 -2.83
CA SER A 150 -3.18 5.64 -2.32
C SER A 150 -4.66 5.59 -1.89
N CYS A 151 -5.52 4.90 -2.65
CA CYS A 151 -6.91 4.69 -2.26
C CYS A 151 -7.04 3.81 -1.01
N HIS A 152 -6.20 2.78 -0.88
CA HIS A 152 -6.12 1.93 0.31
C HIS A 152 -5.76 2.77 1.55
N THR A 153 -4.68 3.53 1.49
CA THR A 153 -4.26 4.47 2.54
C THR A 153 -5.35 5.47 2.91
N LEU A 154 -6.09 6.01 1.92
CA LEU A 154 -7.22 6.91 2.19
C LEU A 154 -8.35 6.24 2.96
N VAL A 155 -8.62 4.95 2.74
CA VAL A 155 -9.59 4.19 3.53
C VAL A 155 -9.13 4.06 4.98
N GLU A 156 -7.86 3.80 5.20
CA GLU A 156 -7.30 3.71 6.54
C GLU A 156 -7.33 5.05 7.26
N GLU A 157 -6.78 6.09 6.68
CA GLU A 157 -6.64 7.41 7.31
C GLU A 157 -7.97 8.13 7.51
N ARG A 158 -8.90 8.02 6.55
CA ARG A 158 -10.14 8.81 6.58
C ARG A 158 -11.36 8.07 7.09
N VAL A 159 -11.28 6.74 7.20
CA VAL A 159 -12.40 5.94 7.68
C VAL A 159 -12.00 5.10 8.88
N LEU A 160 -10.96 4.24 8.74
CA LEU A 160 -10.61 3.30 9.79
C LEU A 160 -10.07 4.00 11.04
N VAL A 161 -9.07 4.87 10.90
CA VAL A 161 -8.47 5.61 12.02
C VAL A 161 -9.52 6.45 12.75
N PRO A 162 -10.31 7.33 12.11
CA PRO A 162 -11.35 8.09 12.80
C PRO A 162 -12.45 7.24 13.43
N PHE A 163 -12.79 6.09 12.84
CA PHE A 163 -13.72 5.14 13.44
C PHE A 163 -13.19 4.59 14.75
N VAL A 164 -11.92 4.17 14.78
CA VAL A 164 -11.30 3.60 15.97
C VAL A 164 -11.08 4.67 17.05
N GLU A 165 -10.67 5.89 16.69
CA GLU A 165 -10.56 7.02 17.64
C GLU A 165 -11.89 7.30 18.36
N MET A 166 -13.01 7.20 17.65
CA MET A 166 -14.33 7.35 18.29
C MET A 166 -14.67 6.21 19.24
N MET A 167 -14.07 5.03 19.07
CA MET A 167 -14.28 3.88 19.98
C MET A 167 -13.34 3.91 21.19
N GLU A 168 -12.15 4.49 21.01
CA GLU A 168 -11.19 4.68 22.12
C GLU A 168 -11.65 5.77 23.10
N GLY A 169 -12.55 6.70 22.69
CA GLY A 169 -13.18 7.72 23.55
C GLY A 169 -12.44 9.03 23.54
#